data_3b4ef68d89419405a5fcb2787dadcef8
#
_entry.id   3b4ef68d89419405a5fcb2787dadcef8
#
_cell.length_a   1.000
_cell.length_b   1.000
_cell.length_c   1.000
_cell.angle_alpha   90.00
_cell.angle_beta   90.00
_cell.angle_gamma   90.00
#
_symmetry.space_group_name_H-M   'P 1'
#
loop_
_entity.id
_entity.type
_entity.pdbx_description
1 polymer ?
#
loop_
_entity_poly.entity_id
_entity_poly.type
_entity_poly.pdbx_seq_one_letter_code
_entity_poly.pdbx_strand_id
1 'polypeptide(L)'
;LNALIGQTIELDEAAAILGRLGFGVTASGDVLDVVLPTFRADVVREVDLIEEVLRIYGMERIQPTLPGGRERIGGLTRDQHIHSRIGQTMRACGLNETMTYPFSDPRDLEKLRFELKEEELLVELHNPMSSEQSVLRPTLIAGLLNVVATNINKGVHNVALYEMGTTFKTAQGRKTPKETERAVGVLSGSWNEPGWNDPAVTLDFFDAKGIVENIAHALCIDRLRFEVGEHPWLQPGRSANILMGKNVVGWIGEIHPLVAQAFEVDAPVVAFEFDVSPFIKASKPAREFVVPPRYPALELDIALVVDDEVSAQSIEQRLISLGKKTPLAEVRLFDVYRGKGIEAGKKSLAYKLAYRSEDHTLSAEEVEVVHEKLLERLQKETGAVLRG
;
A
#
# COMPACT_ATOMS: atom_id res chain seq x y z
N LEU A 1 -11.91 7.21 -48.08
CA LEU A 1 -11.48 8.58 -47.79
C LEU A 1 -12.05 9.09 -46.46
N ASN A 2 -13.35 9.42 -46.40
CA ASN A 2 -14.00 10.12 -45.29
C ASN A 2 -13.90 9.38 -43.93
N ALA A 3 -14.00 8.06 -43.96
CA ALA A 3 -13.84 7.23 -42.72
C ALA A 3 -12.44 7.31 -42.10
N LEU A 4 -11.42 7.49 -42.94
CA LEU A 4 -10.01 7.59 -42.46
C LEU A 4 -9.71 9.01 -41.98
N ILE A 5 -10.24 10.04 -42.69
CA ILE A 5 -9.97 11.44 -42.38
C ILE A 5 -10.82 11.93 -41.21
N GLY A 6 -11.99 11.34 -40.99
CA GLY A 6 -12.96 11.76 -39.99
C GLY A 6 -13.69 13.04 -40.34
N GLN A 7 -13.63 13.46 -41.61
CA GLN A 7 -14.31 14.62 -42.16
C GLN A 7 -14.88 14.29 -43.57
N THR A 8 -15.96 14.90 -43.94
CA THR A 8 -16.57 14.67 -45.27
C THR A 8 -15.91 15.56 -46.31
N ILE A 9 -15.34 14.93 -47.32
CA ILE A 9 -14.94 15.57 -48.60
C ILE A 9 -15.85 14.97 -49.65
N GLU A 10 -16.50 15.82 -50.40
CA GLU A 10 -17.44 15.40 -51.45
C GLU A 10 -16.72 14.62 -52.56
N LEU A 11 -17.41 13.66 -53.15
CA LEU A 11 -16.83 12.75 -54.15
C LEU A 11 -16.30 13.51 -55.38
N ASP A 12 -17.08 14.51 -55.83
CA ASP A 12 -16.71 15.35 -56.98
C ASP A 12 -15.48 16.21 -56.71
N GLU A 13 -15.32 16.70 -55.49
CA GLU A 13 -14.13 17.47 -55.08
C GLU A 13 -12.88 16.55 -55.04
N ALA A 14 -13.00 15.36 -54.46
CA ALA A 14 -11.90 14.39 -54.48
C ALA A 14 -11.52 13.97 -55.91
N ALA A 15 -12.51 13.75 -56.76
CA ALA A 15 -12.29 13.42 -58.20
C ALA A 15 -11.60 14.59 -58.93
N ALA A 16 -12.04 15.83 -58.73
CA ALA A 16 -11.41 17.01 -59.31
C ALA A 16 -9.96 17.22 -58.87
N ILE A 17 -9.66 16.96 -57.57
CA ILE A 17 -8.27 17.02 -57.01
C ILE A 17 -7.40 15.99 -57.72
N LEU A 18 -7.82 14.73 -57.76
CA LEU A 18 -7.04 13.67 -58.38
C LEU A 18 -6.87 13.89 -59.89
N GLY A 19 -7.91 14.36 -60.57
CA GLY A 19 -7.82 14.74 -61.99
C GLY A 19 -6.79 15.86 -62.25
N ARG A 20 -6.71 16.86 -61.40
CA ARG A 20 -5.70 17.95 -61.51
C ARG A 20 -4.28 17.42 -61.33
N LEU A 21 -4.09 16.35 -60.59
CA LEU A 21 -2.81 15.69 -60.34
C LEU A 21 -2.43 14.71 -61.49
N GLY A 22 -3.28 14.60 -62.53
CA GLY A 22 -3.03 13.75 -63.69
C GLY A 22 -3.47 12.29 -63.55
N PHE A 23 -4.26 11.98 -62.55
CA PHE A 23 -4.89 10.65 -62.41
C PHE A 23 -6.11 10.57 -63.33
N GLY A 24 -6.30 9.40 -63.97
CA GLY A 24 -7.57 9.12 -64.66
C GLY A 24 -8.63 8.75 -63.64
N VAL A 25 -9.72 9.50 -63.57
CA VAL A 25 -10.76 9.28 -62.54
C VAL A 25 -12.10 9.02 -63.19
N THR A 26 -12.80 7.98 -62.77
CA THR A 26 -14.18 7.65 -63.17
C THR A 26 -15.00 7.40 -61.94
N ALA A 27 -16.12 8.13 -61.79
CA ALA A 27 -17.05 7.91 -60.66
C ALA A 27 -18.01 6.76 -60.98
N SER A 28 -18.14 5.82 -60.04
CA SER A 28 -19.04 4.68 -60.09
C SER A 28 -19.83 4.57 -58.80
N GLY A 29 -20.99 5.25 -58.70
CA GLY A 29 -21.72 5.37 -57.44
C GLY A 29 -20.94 6.17 -56.42
N ASP A 30 -20.71 5.58 -55.23
CA ASP A 30 -19.97 6.18 -54.10
C ASP A 30 -18.47 5.91 -54.15
N VAL A 31 -17.95 5.34 -55.25
CA VAL A 31 -16.57 4.92 -55.43
C VAL A 31 -15.94 5.66 -56.59
N LEU A 32 -14.65 5.99 -56.48
CA LEU A 32 -13.82 6.48 -57.58
C LEU A 32 -12.90 5.36 -58.08
N ASP A 33 -13.05 5.00 -59.35
CA ASP A 33 -12.05 4.16 -60.04
C ASP A 33 -10.94 5.08 -60.54
N VAL A 34 -9.70 4.83 -60.07
CA VAL A 34 -8.54 5.70 -60.33
C VAL A 34 -7.47 4.96 -61.10
N VAL A 35 -7.13 5.51 -62.27
CA VAL A 35 -6.03 5.00 -63.11
C VAL A 35 -4.77 5.83 -62.84
N LEU A 36 -3.72 5.15 -62.42
CA LEU A 36 -2.45 5.78 -62.05
C LEU A 36 -1.64 6.14 -63.30
N PRO A 37 -1.11 7.37 -63.39
CA PRO A 37 -0.19 7.73 -64.46
C PRO A 37 1.17 7.06 -64.22
N THR A 38 1.86 6.71 -65.32
CA THR A 38 3.11 5.93 -65.28
C THR A 38 4.26 6.64 -64.52
N PHE A 39 4.21 7.92 -64.34
CA PHE A 39 5.20 8.70 -63.57
C PHE A 39 4.93 8.75 -62.06
N ARG A 40 3.82 8.20 -61.53
CA ARG A 40 3.48 8.09 -60.10
C ARG A 40 3.65 6.65 -59.65
N ALA A 41 4.86 6.17 -59.67
CA ALA A 41 5.21 4.84 -59.19
C ALA A 41 5.17 4.69 -57.65
N ASP A 42 5.05 5.80 -56.96
CA ASP A 42 4.94 5.95 -55.52
C ASP A 42 3.54 5.60 -54.98
N VAL A 43 2.51 5.74 -55.80
CA VAL A 43 1.11 5.51 -55.44
C VAL A 43 0.76 4.04 -55.72
N VAL A 44 0.59 3.24 -54.65
CA VAL A 44 0.39 1.79 -54.77
C VAL A 44 -0.91 1.34 -54.06
N ARG A 45 -1.35 2.09 -53.07
CA ARG A 45 -2.49 1.75 -52.19
C ARG A 45 -3.53 2.88 -52.17
N GLU A 46 -4.75 2.55 -51.78
CA GLU A 46 -5.83 3.52 -51.61
C GLU A 46 -5.41 4.70 -50.68
N VAL A 47 -4.66 4.41 -49.61
CA VAL A 47 -4.22 5.43 -48.67
C VAL A 47 -3.30 6.48 -49.32
N ASP A 48 -2.53 6.10 -50.33
CA ASP A 48 -1.65 7.01 -51.07
C ASP A 48 -2.49 8.00 -51.92
N LEU A 49 -3.64 7.58 -52.44
CA LEU A 49 -4.62 8.48 -53.11
C LEU A 49 -5.31 9.42 -52.10
N ILE A 50 -5.62 8.91 -50.89
CA ILE A 50 -6.17 9.70 -49.80
C ILE A 50 -5.19 10.81 -49.39
N GLU A 51 -3.88 10.48 -49.31
CA GLU A 51 -2.84 11.47 -49.05
C GLU A 51 -2.81 12.56 -50.12
N GLU A 52 -2.85 12.21 -51.39
CA GLU A 52 -2.87 13.18 -52.49
C GLU A 52 -4.10 14.09 -52.41
N VAL A 53 -5.26 13.56 -52.11
CA VAL A 53 -6.47 14.37 -51.93
C VAL A 53 -6.30 15.34 -50.77
N LEU A 54 -5.82 14.86 -49.63
CA LEU A 54 -5.63 15.65 -48.43
C LEU A 54 -4.61 16.77 -48.62
N ARG A 55 -3.50 16.47 -49.29
CA ARG A 55 -2.42 17.43 -49.55
C ARG A 55 -2.90 18.62 -50.34
N ILE A 56 -3.80 18.41 -51.31
CA ILE A 56 -4.36 19.46 -52.16
C ILE A 56 -5.60 20.11 -51.53
N TYR A 57 -6.41 19.35 -50.80
CA TYR A 57 -7.57 19.86 -50.04
C TYR A 57 -7.10 20.84 -48.96
N GLY A 58 -5.99 20.59 -48.31
CA GLY A 58 -5.41 21.38 -47.23
C GLY A 58 -5.61 20.75 -45.86
N MET A 59 -4.52 20.35 -45.23
CA MET A 59 -4.55 19.75 -43.88
C MET A 59 -5.06 20.71 -42.80
N GLU A 60 -4.92 22.01 -43.03
CA GLU A 60 -5.43 23.07 -42.15
C GLU A 60 -6.96 23.12 -42.08
N ARG A 61 -7.65 22.51 -43.02
CA ARG A 61 -9.10 22.41 -43.02
C ARG A 61 -9.65 21.26 -42.20
N ILE A 62 -8.77 20.32 -41.82
CA ILE A 62 -9.15 19.19 -41.00
C ILE A 62 -9.25 19.66 -39.55
N GLN A 63 -10.43 19.50 -38.97
CA GLN A 63 -10.65 19.89 -37.59
C GLN A 63 -10.00 18.88 -36.65
N PRO A 64 -9.14 19.32 -35.70
CA PRO A 64 -8.59 18.44 -34.70
C PRO A 64 -9.71 17.89 -33.82
N THR A 65 -9.80 16.58 -33.70
CA THR A 65 -10.74 15.90 -32.83
C THR A 65 -10.03 15.19 -31.69
N LEU A 66 -10.62 15.23 -30.51
CA LEU A 66 -10.13 14.37 -29.42
C LEU A 66 -10.50 12.92 -29.78
N PRO A 67 -9.53 12.00 -29.62
CA PRO A 67 -9.83 10.60 -29.80
C PRO A 67 -10.98 10.20 -28.87
N GLY A 68 -12.14 9.87 -29.38
CA GLY A 68 -13.32 9.44 -28.63
C GLY A 68 -13.47 7.92 -28.60
N GLY A 69 -14.11 7.39 -27.57
CA GLY A 69 -14.48 5.98 -27.45
C GLY A 69 -15.18 5.73 -26.11
N ARG A 70 -16.16 4.84 -26.10
CA ARG A 70 -16.85 4.44 -24.86
C ARG A 70 -15.93 3.81 -23.83
N GLU A 71 -14.79 3.28 -24.26
CA GLU A 71 -13.78 2.62 -23.41
C GLU A 71 -12.69 3.57 -22.90
N ARG A 72 -12.77 4.87 -23.23
CA ARG A 72 -11.84 5.87 -22.70
C ARG A 72 -12.24 6.26 -21.29
N ILE A 73 -11.59 5.63 -20.34
CA ILE A 73 -11.67 6.01 -18.94
C ILE A 73 -10.74 7.22 -18.77
N GLY A 74 -11.34 8.42 -18.63
CA GLY A 74 -10.61 9.63 -18.28
C GLY A 74 -10.22 9.69 -16.80
N GLY A 75 -9.85 8.55 -16.17
CA GLY A 75 -9.54 8.47 -14.76
C GLY A 75 -8.76 7.20 -14.40
N LEU A 76 -8.32 7.13 -13.14
CA LEU A 76 -7.61 5.97 -12.60
C LEU A 76 -8.60 4.79 -12.44
N THR A 77 -8.10 3.58 -12.67
CA THR A 77 -8.82 2.36 -12.25
C THR A 77 -8.92 2.29 -10.72
N ARG A 78 -9.80 1.43 -10.21
CA ARG A 78 -9.91 1.21 -8.76
C ARG A 78 -8.57 0.85 -8.12
N ASP A 79 -7.82 -0.04 -8.73
CA ASP A 79 -6.53 -0.51 -8.21
C ASP A 79 -5.49 0.62 -8.21
N GLN A 80 -5.43 1.42 -9.26
CA GLN A 80 -4.58 2.62 -9.32
C GLN A 80 -4.97 3.67 -8.27
N HIS A 81 -6.26 3.86 -8.00
CA HIS A 81 -6.73 4.72 -6.92
C HIS A 81 -6.24 4.24 -5.56
N ILE A 82 -6.34 2.93 -5.29
CA ILE A 82 -5.92 2.37 -4.01
C ILE A 82 -4.40 2.46 -3.86
N HIS A 83 -3.65 2.12 -4.92
CA HIS A 83 -2.20 2.28 -4.96
C HIS A 83 -1.79 3.73 -4.64
N SER A 84 -2.39 4.69 -5.34
CA SER A 84 -2.16 6.13 -5.07
C SER A 84 -2.51 6.51 -3.63
N ARG A 85 -3.59 5.95 -3.05
CA ARG A 85 -4.02 6.25 -1.69
C ARG A 85 -3.07 5.68 -0.64
N ILE A 86 -2.48 4.50 -0.87
CA ILE A 86 -1.43 3.95 0.00
C ILE A 86 -0.24 4.91 0.03
N GLY A 87 0.30 5.29 -1.13
CA GLY A 87 1.42 6.22 -1.21
C GLY A 87 1.11 7.60 -0.60
N GLN A 88 -0.09 8.16 -0.87
CA GLN A 88 -0.53 9.41 -0.24
C GLN A 88 -0.58 9.32 1.29
N THR A 89 -1.06 8.19 1.82
CA THR A 89 -1.13 7.97 3.27
C THR A 89 0.26 7.89 3.88
N MET A 90 1.19 7.16 3.26
CA MET A 90 2.58 7.10 3.73
C MET A 90 3.25 8.48 3.74
N ARG A 91 3.06 9.29 2.68
CA ARG A 91 3.54 10.68 2.66
C ARG A 91 2.87 11.55 3.72
N ALA A 92 1.56 11.39 3.94
CA ALA A 92 0.85 12.10 4.99
C ALA A 92 1.32 11.73 6.41
N CYS A 93 1.84 10.51 6.58
CA CYS A 93 2.51 10.06 7.80
C CYS A 93 3.97 10.52 7.91
N GLY A 94 4.48 11.32 6.96
CA GLY A 94 5.83 11.90 7.03
C GLY A 94 6.92 11.10 6.30
N LEU A 95 6.59 10.04 5.55
CA LEU A 95 7.58 9.28 4.80
C LEU A 95 7.84 9.93 3.43
N ASN A 96 9.09 9.89 2.99
CA ASN A 96 9.48 10.30 1.64
C ASN A 96 9.52 9.09 0.71
N GLU A 97 9.04 9.28 -0.52
CA GLU A 97 9.08 8.23 -1.53
C GLU A 97 10.51 8.04 -2.06
N THR A 98 10.91 6.79 -2.18
CA THR A 98 12.15 6.42 -2.85
C THR A 98 11.89 5.31 -3.86
N MET A 99 12.75 5.20 -4.85
CA MET A 99 12.71 4.13 -5.85
C MET A 99 14.10 3.52 -5.94
N THR A 100 14.18 2.23 -5.66
CA THR A 100 15.41 1.47 -5.81
C THR A 100 15.36 0.60 -7.06
N TYR A 101 16.53 0.19 -7.55
CA TYR A 101 16.59 -0.69 -8.73
C TYR A 101 15.94 -2.04 -8.46
N PRO A 102 15.28 -2.64 -9.46
CA PRO A 102 14.75 -4.00 -9.36
C PRO A 102 15.86 -5.06 -9.36
N PHE A 103 17.07 -4.69 -9.71
CA PHE A 103 18.24 -5.53 -9.68
C PHE A 103 18.91 -5.45 -8.30
N SER A 104 19.34 -6.58 -7.77
CA SER A 104 19.88 -6.72 -6.42
C SER A 104 21.18 -7.51 -6.44
N ASP A 105 22.00 -7.24 -5.45
CA ASP A 105 23.17 -8.05 -5.13
C ASP A 105 22.73 -9.29 -4.33
N PRO A 106 23.06 -10.52 -4.74
CA PRO A 106 22.79 -11.70 -3.94
C PRO A 106 23.37 -11.62 -2.51
N ARG A 107 24.51 -10.94 -2.34
CA ARG A 107 25.15 -10.72 -1.03
C ARG A 107 24.28 -9.88 -0.08
N ASP A 108 23.45 -8.98 -0.58
CA ASP A 108 22.53 -8.21 0.25
C ASP A 108 21.43 -9.09 0.86
N LEU A 109 21.06 -10.17 0.20
CA LEU A 109 20.13 -11.17 0.75
C LEU A 109 20.80 -12.00 1.86
N GLU A 110 22.09 -12.29 1.73
CA GLU A 110 22.88 -12.95 2.78
C GLU A 110 23.01 -12.02 4.01
N LYS A 111 23.36 -10.73 3.80
CA LYS A 111 23.38 -9.73 4.88
C LYS A 111 22.04 -9.62 5.60
N LEU A 112 20.95 -9.65 4.85
CA LEU A 112 19.58 -9.62 5.35
C LEU A 112 19.18 -10.94 6.04
N ARG A 113 19.97 -12.02 5.90
CA ARG A 113 19.59 -13.38 6.33
C ARG A 113 18.24 -13.81 5.72
N PHE A 114 18.00 -13.37 4.49
CA PHE A 114 16.77 -13.66 3.81
C PHE A 114 16.77 -15.08 3.26
N GLU A 115 15.81 -15.88 3.69
CA GLU A 115 15.63 -17.25 3.24
C GLU A 115 14.43 -17.34 2.30
N LEU A 116 14.65 -17.97 1.17
CA LEU A 116 13.57 -18.36 0.28
C LEU A 116 12.90 -19.62 0.82
N LYS A 117 11.63 -19.81 0.53
CA LYS A 117 10.96 -21.08 0.80
C LYS A 117 11.57 -22.16 -0.08
N GLU A 118 11.45 -23.42 0.35
CA GLU A 118 12.05 -24.56 -0.32
C GLU A 118 11.74 -24.65 -1.82
N GLU A 119 10.52 -24.26 -2.22
CA GLU A 119 10.08 -24.23 -3.62
C GLU A 119 10.40 -22.92 -4.36
N GLU A 120 10.90 -21.89 -3.69
CA GLU A 120 11.20 -20.58 -4.27
C GLU A 120 12.67 -20.47 -4.68
N LEU A 121 12.94 -19.83 -5.81
CA LEU A 121 14.28 -19.57 -6.33
C LEU A 121 14.42 -18.08 -6.65
N LEU A 122 15.66 -17.58 -6.61
CA LEU A 122 16.01 -16.27 -7.14
C LEU A 122 15.85 -16.25 -8.67
N VAL A 123 15.53 -15.09 -9.19
CA VAL A 123 15.50 -14.83 -10.63
C VAL A 123 16.84 -14.25 -11.03
N GLU A 124 17.72 -15.09 -11.57
CA GLU A 124 19.02 -14.68 -12.07
C GLU A 124 18.90 -14.03 -13.45
N LEU A 125 19.70 -12.99 -13.68
CA LEU A 125 19.79 -12.34 -14.98
C LEU A 125 20.78 -13.11 -15.87
N HIS A 126 20.40 -13.34 -17.11
CA HIS A 126 21.25 -14.03 -18.06
C HIS A 126 22.51 -13.23 -18.45
N ASN A 127 22.38 -11.89 -18.48
CA ASN A 127 23.44 -10.95 -18.86
C ASN A 127 23.46 -9.76 -17.92
N PRO A 128 23.86 -9.94 -16.63
CA PRO A 128 23.91 -8.84 -15.67
C PRO A 128 24.97 -7.81 -16.07
N MET A 129 24.72 -6.53 -15.76
CA MET A 129 25.69 -5.46 -15.99
C MET A 129 26.87 -5.51 -15.01
N SER A 130 26.64 -6.00 -13.79
CA SER A 130 27.65 -6.25 -12.77
C SER A 130 27.20 -7.39 -11.85
N SER A 131 28.12 -7.95 -11.07
CA SER A 131 27.80 -8.95 -10.05
C SER A 131 26.86 -8.42 -8.97
N GLU A 132 26.89 -7.12 -8.73
CA GLU A 132 26.05 -6.43 -7.72
C GLU A 132 24.62 -6.19 -8.21
N GLN A 133 24.32 -6.51 -9.47
CA GLN A 133 23.01 -6.37 -10.09
C GLN A 133 22.65 -7.64 -10.88
N SER A 134 22.90 -8.80 -10.28
CA SER A 134 22.81 -10.09 -10.99
C SER A 134 21.50 -10.84 -10.78
N VAL A 135 20.67 -10.42 -9.83
CA VAL A 135 19.36 -11.04 -9.56
C VAL A 135 18.25 -9.99 -9.50
N LEU A 136 17.03 -10.42 -9.76
CA LEU A 136 15.86 -9.59 -9.46
C LEU A 136 15.52 -9.67 -7.96
N ARG A 137 15.20 -8.55 -7.36
CA ARG A 137 14.93 -8.41 -5.92
C ARG A 137 13.73 -9.26 -5.47
N PRO A 138 13.88 -10.16 -4.47
CA PRO A 138 12.77 -10.91 -3.89
C PRO A 138 12.05 -10.17 -2.75
N THR A 139 12.61 -9.04 -2.28
CA THR A 139 12.10 -8.14 -1.23
C THR A 139 12.59 -6.72 -1.48
N LEU A 140 11.87 -5.72 -0.99
CA LEU A 140 12.24 -4.31 -1.14
C LEU A 140 13.19 -3.83 -0.04
N ILE A 141 13.16 -4.46 1.13
CA ILE A 141 13.86 -3.96 2.33
C ILE A 141 15.37 -3.86 2.16
N ALA A 142 16.01 -4.78 1.42
CA ALA A 142 17.46 -4.74 1.20
C ALA A 142 17.88 -3.44 0.48
N GLY A 143 17.15 -3.04 -0.57
CA GLY A 143 17.38 -1.78 -1.27
C GLY A 143 17.22 -0.57 -0.37
N LEU A 144 16.17 -0.56 0.48
CA LEU A 144 15.95 0.55 1.40
C LEU A 144 17.03 0.65 2.49
N LEU A 145 17.54 -0.47 3.00
CA LEU A 145 18.64 -0.44 3.98
C LEU A 145 19.90 0.19 3.39
N ASN A 146 20.22 -0.08 2.13
CA ASN A 146 21.31 0.59 1.41
C ASN A 146 21.07 2.10 1.26
N VAL A 147 19.82 2.52 1.04
CA VAL A 147 19.44 3.94 0.99
C VAL A 147 19.57 4.59 2.37
N VAL A 148 19.15 3.91 3.44
CA VAL A 148 19.31 4.38 4.82
C VAL A 148 20.79 4.57 5.14
N ALA A 149 21.64 3.59 4.86
CA ALA A 149 23.10 3.68 5.05
C ALA A 149 23.68 4.88 4.30
N THR A 150 23.29 5.07 3.04
CA THR A 150 23.74 6.20 2.22
C THR A 150 23.35 7.55 2.84
N ASN A 151 22.15 7.69 3.39
CA ASN A 151 21.68 8.90 4.03
C ASN A 151 22.47 9.18 5.33
N ILE A 152 22.58 8.17 6.21
CA ILE A 152 23.32 8.29 7.47
C ILE A 152 24.79 8.69 7.20
N ASN A 153 25.45 8.05 6.25
CA ASN A 153 26.83 8.38 5.86
C ASN A 153 26.99 9.80 5.31
N LYS A 154 25.91 10.42 4.82
CA LYS A 154 25.86 11.83 4.41
C LYS A 154 25.41 12.78 5.52
N GLY A 155 25.26 12.30 6.75
CA GLY A 155 24.86 13.10 7.92
C GLY A 155 23.36 13.30 8.08
N VAL A 156 22.52 12.60 7.31
CA VAL A 156 21.06 12.60 7.49
C VAL A 156 20.68 11.45 8.41
N HIS A 157 20.44 11.74 9.69
CA HIS A 157 20.19 10.72 10.71
C HIS A 157 18.70 10.44 10.92
N ASN A 158 17.82 11.38 10.60
CA ASN A 158 16.37 11.20 10.66
C ASN A 158 15.86 10.77 9.29
N VAL A 159 15.61 9.49 9.14
CA VAL A 159 15.25 8.87 7.86
C VAL A 159 13.88 8.21 7.97
N ALA A 160 12.93 8.68 7.16
CA ALA A 160 11.62 8.07 7.03
C ALA A 160 11.31 7.94 5.53
N LEU A 161 11.43 6.72 5.01
CA LEU A 161 11.33 6.42 3.57
C LEU A 161 10.31 5.32 3.32
N TYR A 162 9.70 5.35 2.14
CA TYR A 162 8.89 4.25 1.63
C TYR A 162 9.16 3.99 0.15
N GLU A 163 8.87 2.78 -0.26
CA GLU A 163 8.83 2.37 -1.67
C GLU A 163 7.61 1.50 -1.93
N MET A 164 6.99 1.68 -3.08
CA MET A 164 6.02 0.73 -3.63
C MET A 164 6.61 0.17 -4.91
N GLY A 165 6.80 -1.16 -4.95
CA GLY A 165 7.50 -1.77 -6.06
C GLY A 165 7.22 -3.26 -6.20
N THR A 166 7.66 -3.81 -7.32
CA THR A 166 7.51 -5.22 -7.64
C THR A 166 8.69 -6.01 -7.12
N THR A 167 8.41 -7.17 -6.52
CA THR A 167 9.37 -8.19 -6.12
C THR A 167 9.18 -9.43 -6.98
N PHE A 168 10.26 -10.21 -7.14
CA PHE A 168 10.32 -11.30 -8.11
C PHE A 168 10.82 -12.57 -7.44
N LYS A 169 10.13 -13.68 -7.71
CA LYS A 169 10.54 -15.03 -7.30
C LYS A 169 10.20 -16.01 -8.40
N THR A 170 10.95 -17.08 -8.53
CA THR A 170 10.64 -18.16 -9.47
C THR A 170 10.61 -19.51 -8.77
N ALA A 171 10.30 -20.58 -9.47
CA ALA A 171 10.31 -21.96 -9.01
C ALA A 171 10.76 -22.86 -10.13
N GLN A 172 11.23 -24.06 -9.80
CA GLN A 172 11.69 -25.03 -10.79
C GLN A 172 10.61 -25.30 -11.86
N GLY A 173 10.98 -25.26 -13.14
CA GLY A 173 10.09 -25.49 -14.28
C GLY A 173 9.18 -24.31 -14.66
N ARG A 174 9.26 -23.19 -13.97
CA ARG A 174 8.49 -21.99 -14.29
C ARG A 174 9.17 -21.17 -15.38
N LYS A 175 8.42 -20.81 -16.45
CA LYS A 175 8.97 -20.02 -17.57
C LYS A 175 9.10 -18.52 -17.24
N THR A 176 8.21 -18.00 -16.39
CA THR A 176 8.18 -16.60 -16.00
C THR A 176 8.18 -16.48 -14.47
N PRO A 177 8.87 -15.49 -13.89
CA PRO A 177 8.84 -15.27 -12.45
C PRO A 177 7.43 -14.91 -11.97
N LYS A 178 7.18 -15.14 -10.68
CA LYS A 178 6.03 -14.58 -9.97
C LYS A 178 6.38 -13.16 -9.57
N GLU A 179 5.59 -12.23 -10.01
CA GLU A 179 5.64 -10.83 -9.63
C GLU A 179 4.67 -10.58 -8.47
N THR A 180 5.14 -9.85 -7.46
CA THR A 180 4.31 -9.45 -6.33
C THR A 180 4.58 -7.99 -6.04
N GLU A 181 3.53 -7.17 -6.12
CA GLU A 181 3.61 -5.77 -5.74
C GLU A 181 3.61 -5.64 -4.22
N ARG A 182 4.57 -4.89 -3.69
CA ARG A 182 4.77 -4.67 -2.26
C ARG A 182 4.90 -3.19 -1.93
N ALA A 183 4.54 -2.87 -0.70
CA ALA A 183 4.84 -1.60 -0.06
C ALA A 183 5.74 -1.85 1.13
N VAL A 184 6.79 -1.05 1.26
CA VAL A 184 7.76 -1.11 2.35
C VAL A 184 7.95 0.28 2.92
N GLY A 185 8.15 0.38 4.23
CA GLY A 185 8.58 1.60 4.91
C GLY A 185 9.72 1.32 5.86
N VAL A 186 10.63 2.27 5.98
CA VAL A 186 11.75 2.24 6.92
C VAL A 186 11.83 3.55 7.68
N LEU A 187 12.07 3.47 8.99
CA LEU A 187 12.16 4.58 9.92
C LEU A 187 13.43 4.45 10.74
N SER A 188 14.20 5.53 10.87
CA SER A 188 15.38 5.63 11.73
C SER A 188 15.52 7.04 12.27
N GLY A 189 16.02 7.19 13.51
CA GLY A 189 16.17 8.49 14.15
C GLY A 189 14.91 8.96 14.85
N SER A 190 14.43 10.18 14.57
CA SER A 190 13.27 10.81 15.17
C SER A 190 12.44 11.57 14.13
N TRP A 191 11.16 11.81 14.44
CA TRP A 191 10.27 12.59 13.56
C TRP A 191 10.72 14.04 13.39
N ASN A 192 11.29 14.60 14.42
CA ASN A 192 11.69 16.01 14.48
C ASN A 192 13.09 16.15 15.06
N GLU A 193 13.79 17.20 14.68
CA GLU A 193 14.98 17.64 15.38
C GLU A 193 14.58 18.19 16.78
N PRO A 194 15.39 17.93 17.82
CA PRO A 194 15.06 18.42 19.15
C PRO A 194 15.03 19.96 19.19
N GLY A 195 13.88 20.51 19.61
CA GLY A 195 13.67 21.93 19.82
C GLY A 195 13.65 22.29 21.31
N TRP A 196 13.61 23.58 21.60
CA TRP A 196 13.56 24.06 22.99
C TRP A 196 12.29 23.67 23.74
N ASN A 197 11.20 23.41 23.04
CA ASN A 197 9.88 23.02 23.56
C ASN A 197 9.39 21.68 23.04
N ASP A 198 10.19 20.99 22.23
CA ASP A 198 9.81 19.77 21.54
C ASP A 198 10.99 18.78 21.59
N PRO A 199 11.02 17.87 22.57
CA PRO A 199 12.09 16.88 22.64
C PRO A 199 12.02 15.91 21.46
N ALA A 200 13.17 15.45 20.97
CA ALA A 200 13.21 14.41 19.96
C ALA A 200 12.54 13.13 20.49
N VAL A 201 11.61 12.59 19.72
CA VAL A 201 10.97 11.30 19.99
C VAL A 201 11.57 10.27 19.05
N THR A 202 12.30 9.33 19.62
CA THR A 202 12.91 8.23 18.84
C THR A 202 11.83 7.35 18.22
N LEU A 203 11.98 7.11 16.93
CA LEU A 203 11.07 6.26 16.15
C LEU A 203 11.19 4.80 16.59
N ASP A 204 10.04 4.17 16.79
CA ASP A 204 9.98 2.79 17.28
C ASP A 204 8.98 1.92 16.50
N PHE A 205 8.78 0.71 16.98
CA PHE A 205 7.81 -0.26 16.43
C PHE A 205 6.39 0.32 16.31
N PHE A 206 5.97 1.13 17.28
CA PHE A 206 4.61 1.65 17.32
C PHE A 206 4.37 2.75 16.29
N ASP A 207 5.42 3.52 15.93
CA ASP A 207 5.35 4.48 14.82
C ASP A 207 5.09 3.76 13.49
N ALA A 208 5.89 2.73 13.20
CA ALA A 208 5.69 1.93 12.00
C ALA A 208 4.32 1.23 11.98
N LYS A 209 3.87 0.70 13.13
CA LYS A 209 2.54 0.11 13.28
C LYS A 209 1.43 1.12 13.02
N GLY A 210 1.55 2.32 13.56
CA GLY A 210 0.61 3.42 13.34
C GLY A 210 0.48 3.80 11.86
N ILE A 211 1.59 3.78 11.10
CA ILE A 211 1.56 4.02 9.65
C ILE A 211 0.73 2.94 8.93
N VAL A 212 0.98 1.65 9.24
CA VAL A 212 0.24 0.54 8.63
C VAL A 212 -1.25 0.59 9.00
N GLU A 213 -1.57 0.94 10.25
CA GLU A 213 -2.94 1.15 10.72
C GLU A 213 -3.61 2.34 10.00
N ASN A 214 -2.89 3.45 9.80
CA ASN A 214 -3.38 4.59 9.03
C ASN A 214 -3.67 4.22 7.57
N ILE A 215 -2.84 3.39 6.94
CA ILE A 215 -3.11 2.87 5.59
C ILE A 215 -4.40 2.04 5.59
N ALA A 216 -4.56 1.12 6.54
CA ALA A 216 -5.78 0.33 6.66
C ALA A 216 -7.01 1.21 6.89
N HIS A 217 -6.89 2.24 7.76
CA HIS A 217 -7.95 3.20 8.01
C HIS A 217 -8.32 4.00 6.76
N ALA A 218 -7.33 4.51 6.01
CA ALA A 218 -7.55 5.24 4.77
C ALA A 218 -8.24 4.41 3.69
N LEU A 219 -8.02 3.09 3.69
CA LEU A 219 -8.64 2.13 2.77
C LEU A 219 -9.95 1.53 3.31
N CYS A 220 -10.43 1.99 4.47
CA CYS A 220 -11.62 1.47 5.15
C CYS A 220 -11.55 -0.04 5.44
N ILE A 221 -10.37 -0.54 5.83
CA ILE A 221 -10.11 -1.92 6.20
C ILE A 221 -10.23 -2.08 7.72
N ASP A 222 -11.19 -2.87 8.19
CA ASP A 222 -11.51 -3.03 9.62
C ASP A 222 -10.87 -4.28 10.26
N ARG A 223 -10.19 -5.13 9.50
CA ARG A 223 -9.74 -6.46 9.96
C ARG A 223 -8.22 -6.65 9.87
N LEU A 224 -7.46 -5.60 10.14
CA LEU A 224 -6.02 -5.72 10.26
C LEU A 224 -5.65 -6.15 11.68
N ARG A 225 -4.73 -7.10 11.81
CA ARG A 225 -4.21 -7.58 13.09
C ARG A 225 -2.71 -7.74 13.04
N PHE A 226 -2.11 -7.70 14.21
CA PHE A 226 -0.67 -7.93 14.40
C PHE A 226 -0.51 -9.09 15.39
N GLU A 227 0.26 -10.08 14.99
CA GLU A 227 0.58 -11.22 15.85
C GLU A 227 2.11 -11.39 15.92
N VAL A 228 2.62 -11.83 17.05
CA VAL A 228 4.06 -12.08 17.18
C VAL A 228 4.53 -12.92 16.00
N GLY A 229 5.60 -12.47 15.35
CA GLY A 229 6.17 -13.13 14.19
C GLY A 229 7.69 -13.09 14.27
N GLU A 230 8.34 -14.18 13.89
CA GLU A 230 9.79 -14.27 13.84
C GLU A 230 10.28 -14.23 12.41
N HIS A 231 11.23 -13.36 12.14
CA HIS A 231 11.88 -13.22 10.85
C HIS A 231 13.40 -13.11 11.08
N PRO A 232 14.25 -13.79 10.31
CA PRO A 232 15.70 -13.79 10.54
C PRO A 232 16.36 -12.40 10.50
N TRP A 233 15.73 -11.47 9.78
CA TRP A 233 16.18 -10.07 9.63
C TRP A 233 15.64 -9.12 10.69
N LEU A 234 14.71 -9.57 11.54
CA LEU A 234 14.12 -8.74 12.58
C LEU A 234 14.62 -9.12 13.98
N GLN A 235 14.59 -8.16 14.88
CA GLN A 235 14.93 -8.33 16.29
C GLN A 235 13.89 -9.24 16.97
N PRO A 236 14.31 -10.37 17.57
CA PRO A 236 13.41 -11.20 18.37
C PRO A 236 12.70 -10.40 19.48
N GLY A 237 11.40 -10.62 19.63
CA GLY A 237 10.58 -9.92 20.62
C GLY A 237 10.17 -8.48 20.24
N ARG A 238 10.64 -7.98 19.09
CA ARG A 238 10.26 -6.65 18.54
C ARG A 238 9.77 -6.74 17.10
N SER A 239 9.05 -7.82 16.79
CA SER A 239 8.57 -8.11 15.45
C SER A 239 7.18 -8.73 15.47
N ALA A 240 6.44 -8.51 14.43
CA ALA A 240 5.10 -9.06 14.24
C ALA A 240 4.81 -9.37 12.77
N ASN A 241 3.93 -10.34 12.56
CA ASN A 241 3.26 -10.54 11.30
C ASN A 241 2.09 -9.56 11.17
N ILE A 242 1.88 -9.03 9.97
CA ILE A 242 0.68 -8.27 9.59
C ILE A 242 -0.31 -9.27 9.01
N LEU A 243 -1.51 -9.36 9.60
CA LEU A 243 -2.54 -10.31 9.18
C LEU A 243 -3.79 -9.59 8.68
N MET A 244 -4.34 -10.14 7.60
CA MET A 244 -5.65 -9.79 7.09
C MET A 244 -6.56 -11.02 7.13
N GLY A 245 -7.47 -11.04 8.07
CA GLY A 245 -8.21 -12.24 8.42
C GLY A 245 -7.30 -13.31 9.03
N LYS A 246 -7.12 -14.45 8.33
CA LYS A 246 -6.20 -15.55 8.73
C LYS A 246 -4.88 -15.55 7.95
N ASN A 247 -4.75 -14.68 6.96
CA ASN A 247 -3.60 -14.68 6.06
C ASN A 247 -2.56 -13.67 6.52
N VAL A 248 -1.30 -14.09 6.60
CA VAL A 248 -0.16 -13.21 6.75
C VAL A 248 0.04 -12.49 5.42
N VAL A 249 -0.01 -11.16 5.46
CA VAL A 249 0.12 -10.29 4.28
C VAL A 249 1.41 -9.46 4.32
N GLY A 250 2.13 -9.48 5.42
CA GLY A 250 3.37 -8.74 5.61
C GLY A 250 3.98 -8.96 6.98
N TRP A 251 5.01 -8.20 7.24
CA TRP A 251 5.74 -8.17 8.51
C TRP A 251 6.06 -6.74 8.91
N ILE A 252 6.34 -6.55 10.20
CA ILE A 252 6.75 -5.29 10.81
C ILE A 252 7.69 -5.59 11.97
N GLY A 253 8.72 -4.78 12.17
CA GLY A 253 9.62 -4.95 13.31
C GLY A 253 10.86 -4.07 13.25
N GLU A 254 11.63 -4.13 14.30
CA GLU A 254 12.96 -3.55 14.38
C GLU A 254 13.95 -4.45 13.63
N ILE A 255 14.76 -3.88 12.77
CA ILE A 255 15.80 -4.62 12.03
C ILE A 255 16.82 -5.18 13.05
N HIS A 256 17.20 -6.44 12.87
CA HIS A 256 18.17 -7.10 13.76
C HIS A 256 19.50 -6.32 13.75
N PRO A 257 20.13 -6.01 14.90
CA PRO A 257 21.35 -5.21 14.97
C PRO A 257 22.49 -5.74 14.09
N LEU A 258 22.66 -7.04 14.00
CA LEU A 258 23.68 -7.65 13.12
C LEU A 258 23.34 -7.49 11.63
N VAL A 259 22.07 -7.37 11.28
CA VAL A 259 21.66 -7.05 9.91
C VAL A 259 21.91 -5.57 9.62
N ALA A 260 21.51 -4.68 10.53
CA ALA A 260 21.79 -3.25 10.39
C ALA A 260 23.32 -3.00 10.24
N GLN A 261 24.13 -3.63 11.07
CA GLN A 261 25.59 -3.55 10.99
C GLN A 261 26.13 -4.09 9.65
N ALA A 262 25.57 -5.18 9.11
CA ALA A 262 25.99 -5.72 7.82
C ALA A 262 25.68 -4.79 6.65
N PHE A 263 24.66 -3.93 6.79
CA PHE A 263 24.34 -2.84 5.86
C PHE A 263 25.01 -1.51 6.23
N GLU A 264 25.96 -1.50 7.16
CA GLU A 264 26.68 -0.28 7.61
C GLU A 264 25.76 0.79 8.22
N VAL A 265 24.70 0.35 8.91
CA VAL A 265 23.76 1.22 9.62
C VAL A 265 23.97 1.11 11.11
N ASP A 266 24.52 2.15 11.75
CA ASP A 266 24.84 2.23 13.16
C ASP A 266 23.70 2.84 14.01
N ALA A 267 22.47 2.75 13.55
CA ALA A 267 21.29 3.25 14.24
C ALA A 267 20.15 2.21 14.23
N PRO A 268 19.24 2.23 15.21
CA PRO A 268 18.04 1.43 15.16
C PRO A 268 17.20 1.77 13.93
N VAL A 269 16.73 0.75 13.24
CA VAL A 269 15.84 0.88 12.09
C VAL A 269 14.60 0.07 12.35
N VAL A 270 13.45 0.67 12.21
CA VAL A 270 12.14 -0.01 12.22
C VAL A 270 11.61 -0.05 10.81
N ALA A 271 11.08 -1.19 10.42
CA ALA A 271 10.58 -1.37 9.06
C ALA A 271 9.30 -2.21 9.03
N PHE A 272 8.56 -2.06 7.95
CA PHE A 272 7.46 -2.94 7.58
C PHE A 272 7.48 -3.20 6.07
N GLU A 273 6.98 -4.36 5.66
CA GLU A 273 6.77 -4.68 4.25
C GLU A 273 5.50 -5.55 4.12
N PHE A 274 4.62 -5.21 3.18
CA PHE A 274 3.39 -5.96 2.96
C PHE A 274 3.02 -6.08 1.48
N ASP A 275 2.29 -7.14 1.14
CA ASP A 275 1.73 -7.35 -0.20
C ASP A 275 0.56 -6.38 -0.44
N VAL A 276 0.57 -5.63 -1.54
CA VAL A 276 -0.44 -4.61 -1.87
C VAL A 276 -1.78 -5.24 -2.29
N SER A 277 -1.75 -6.36 -3.01
CA SER A 277 -2.95 -7.01 -3.53
C SER A 277 -4.02 -7.36 -2.47
N PRO A 278 -3.68 -7.88 -1.26
CA PRO A 278 -4.66 -8.09 -0.20
C PRO A 278 -5.35 -6.79 0.26
N PHE A 279 -4.61 -5.68 0.32
CA PHE A 279 -5.17 -4.37 0.69
C PHE A 279 -6.14 -3.85 -0.38
N ILE A 280 -5.79 -4.01 -1.67
CA ILE A 280 -6.70 -3.68 -2.79
C ILE A 280 -8.01 -4.47 -2.66
N LYS A 281 -7.92 -5.78 -2.42
CA LYS A 281 -9.10 -6.66 -2.32
C LYS A 281 -9.98 -6.33 -1.11
N ALA A 282 -9.39 -5.98 0.02
CA ALA A 282 -10.11 -5.71 1.26
C ALA A 282 -10.64 -4.27 1.36
N SER A 283 -10.12 -3.34 0.55
CA SER A 283 -10.51 -1.93 0.57
C SER A 283 -11.98 -1.73 0.24
N LYS A 284 -12.61 -0.74 0.91
CA LYS A 284 -13.98 -0.31 0.63
C LYS A 284 -13.95 1.11 0.06
N PRO A 285 -14.93 1.52 -0.78
CA PRO A 285 -14.93 2.84 -1.42
C PRO A 285 -15.11 3.98 -0.42
N ALA A 286 -15.88 3.75 0.63
CA ALA A 286 -16.15 4.71 1.70
C ALA A 286 -16.58 3.99 2.98
N ARG A 287 -16.47 4.67 4.11
CA ARG A 287 -17.13 4.26 5.36
C ARG A 287 -18.59 4.67 5.32
N GLU A 288 -19.45 3.85 5.89
CA GLU A 288 -20.82 4.25 6.13
C GLU A 288 -20.86 5.42 7.12
N PHE A 289 -21.72 6.39 6.85
CA PHE A 289 -21.92 7.50 7.78
C PHE A 289 -22.61 6.97 9.04
N VAL A 290 -22.00 7.25 10.17
CA VAL A 290 -22.59 6.96 11.48
C VAL A 290 -23.06 8.28 12.07
N VAL A 291 -24.34 8.35 12.41
CA VAL A 291 -24.92 9.55 13.03
C VAL A 291 -24.21 9.80 14.36
N PRO A 292 -23.70 11.04 14.60
CA PRO A 292 -23.10 11.37 15.88
C PRO A 292 -24.09 11.12 17.03
N PRO A 293 -23.64 10.52 18.13
CA PRO A 293 -24.53 10.18 19.23
C PRO A 293 -25.10 11.41 19.90
N ARG A 294 -26.37 11.34 20.29
CA ARG A 294 -27.09 12.46 20.93
C ARG A 294 -26.79 12.59 22.44
N TYR A 295 -26.45 11.46 23.06
CA TYR A 295 -26.23 11.39 24.49
C TYR A 295 -24.75 11.19 24.82
N PRO A 296 -24.23 11.79 25.92
CA PRO A 296 -22.84 11.64 26.34
C PRO A 296 -22.56 10.20 26.75
N ALA A 297 -21.28 9.80 26.61
CA ALA A 297 -20.82 8.52 27.16
C ALA A 297 -20.49 8.66 28.65
N LEU A 298 -20.70 7.59 29.42
CA LEU A 298 -20.14 7.41 30.76
C LEU A 298 -18.85 6.59 30.59
N GLU A 299 -17.72 7.14 31.04
CA GLU A 299 -16.41 6.52 30.92
C GLU A 299 -15.97 5.91 32.25
N LEU A 300 -15.50 4.65 32.19
CA LEU A 300 -14.92 3.94 33.33
C LEU A 300 -13.54 3.43 32.96
N ASP A 301 -12.58 3.59 33.86
CA ASP A 301 -11.23 3.06 33.72
C ASP A 301 -11.11 1.74 34.46
N ILE A 302 -10.49 0.75 33.83
CA ILE A 302 -10.17 -0.54 34.42
C ILE A 302 -8.70 -0.85 34.24
N ALA A 303 -8.09 -1.49 35.23
CA ALA A 303 -6.74 -2.04 35.13
C ALA A 303 -6.81 -3.57 35.30
N LEU A 304 -6.27 -4.29 34.35
CA LEU A 304 -6.29 -5.75 34.30
C LEU A 304 -4.88 -6.30 34.38
N VAL A 305 -4.63 -7.18 35.33
CA VAL A 305 -3.36 -7.93 35.41
C VAL A 305 -3.51 -9.21 34.59
N VAL A 306 -2.61 -9.40 33.64
CA VAL A 306 -2.54 -10.54 32.72
C VAL A 306 -1.12 -11.06 32.62
N ASP A 307 -0.93 -12.29 32.14
CA ASP A 307 0.40 -12.82 31.82
C ASP A 307 1.05 -12.02 30.68
N ASP A 308 2.36 -11.88 30.69
CA ASP A 308 3.11 -11.07 29.71
C ASP A 308 2.89 -11.53 28.26
N GLU A 309 2.60 -12.81 28.05
CA GLU A 309 2.30 -13.39 26.72
C GLU A 309 0.94 -12.99 26.17
N VAL A 310 0.00 -12.57 27.03
CA VAL A 310 -1.35 -12.17 26.61
C VAL A 310 -1.28 -10.83 25.90
N SER A 311 -1.66 -10.79 24.63
CA SER A 311 -1.67 -9.53 23.87
C SER A 311 -2.78 -8.58 24.33
N ALA A 312 -2.49 -7.27 24.40
CA ALA A 312 -3.51 -6.26 24.69
C ALA A 312 -4.67 -6.33 23.69
N GLN A 313 -4.37 -6.58 22.42
CA GLN A 313 -5.38 -6.72 21.37
C GLN A 313 -6.35 -7.90 21.64
N SER A 314 -5.87 -9.01 22.20
CA SER A 314 -6.74 -10.15 22.53
C SER A 314 -7.75 -9.80 23.63
N ILE A 315 -7.33 -9.05 24.64
CA ILE A 315 -8.21 -8.54 25.72
C ILE A 315 -9.21 -7.52 25.16
N GLU A 316 -8.75 -6.58 24.36
CA GLU A 316 -9.61 -5.58 23.71
C GLU A 316 -10.68 -6.22 22.85
N GLN A 317 -10.31 -7.17 21.97
CA GLN A 317 -11.26 -7.90 21.13
C GLN A 317 -12.27 -8.70 21.98
N ARG A 318 -11.83 -9.23 23.11
CA ARG A 318 -12.72 -9.96 24.03
C ARG A 318 -13.71 -9.01 24.70
N LEU A 319 -13.27 -7.87 25.21
CA LEU A 319 -14.13 -6.81 25.74
C LEU A 319 -15.19 -6.39 24.72
N ILE A 320 -14.76 -6.05 23.50
CA ILE A 320 -15.67 -5.68 22.39
C ILE A 320 -16.67 -6.81 22.10
N SER A 321 -16.21 -8.06 22.06
CA SER A 321 -17.08 -9.22 21.78
C SER A 321 -18.13 -9.43 22.88
N LEU A 322 -17.74 -9.33 24.13
CA LEU A 322 -18.62 -9.43 25.29
C LEU A 322 -19.60 -8.25 25.37
N GLY A 323 -19.16 -7.08 24.95
CA GLY A 323 -19.92 -5.83 24.94
C GLY A 323 -20.94 -5.68 23.81
N LYS A 324 -20.97 -6.55 22.77
CA LYS A 324 -21.83 -6.40 21.57
C LYS A 324 -23.33 -6.21 21.81
N LYS A 325 -23.85 -6.68 22.94
CA LYS A 325 -25.26 -6.59 23.29
C LYS A 325 -25.48 -5.72 24.55
N THR A 326 -24.54 -4.88 24.84
CA THR A 326 -24.54 -3.97 26.00
C THR A 326 -24.33 -2.54 25.50
N PRO A 327 -24.52 -1.52 26.33
CA PRO A 327 -24.23 -0.14 25.98
C PRO A 327 -22.73 0.18 25.76
N LEU A 328 -21.81 -0.80 25.81
CA LEU A 328 -20.38 -0.58 25.58
C LEU A 328 -20.15 -0.11 24.13
N ALA A 329 -19.73 1.15 24.00
CA ALA A 329 -19.53 1.81 22.71
C ALA A 329 -18.06 1.81 22.27
N GLU A 330 -17.13 1.93 23.25
CA GLU A 330 -15.69 2.04 22.94
C GLU A 330 -14.85 1.33 24.01
N VAL A 331 -13.75 0.72 23.58
CA VAL A 331 -12.70 0.16 24.43
C VAL A 331 -11.38 0.74 23.94
N ARG A 332 -10.62 1.37 24.84
CA ARG A 332 -9.33 1.98 24.48
C ARG A 332 -8.28 1.67 25.52
N LEU A 333 -7.20 1.01 25.09
CA LEU A 333 -6.00 0.85 25.90
C LEU A 333 -5.30 2.21 26.06
N PHE A 334 -4.96 2.60 27.29
CA PHE A 334 -4.26 3.86 27.51
C PHE A 334 -2.98 3.72 28.35
N ASP A 335 -2.76 2.57 29.02
CA ASP A 335 -1.51 2.30 29.74
C ASP A 335 -1.17 0.82 29.76
N VAL A 336 0.14 0.52 29.71
CA VAL A 336 0.73 -0.82 29.86
C VAL A 336 1.84 -0.72 30.90
N TYR A 337 1.60 -1.21 32.09
CA TYR A 337 2.53 -1.10 33.19
C TYR A 337 3.19 -2.44 33.54
N ARG A 338 4.50 -2.40 33.68
CA ARG A 338 5.32 -3.49 34.23
C ARG A 338 6.18 -2.90 35.32
N GLY A 339 6.22 -3.49 36.49
CA GLY A 339 7.06 -2.99 37.55
C GLY A 339 6.55 -3.29 38.95
N LYS A 340 6.92 -2.43 39.92
CA LYS A 340 6.61 -2.65 41.34
C LYS A 340 5.09 -2.81 41.58
N GLY A 341 4.73 -3.90 42.23
CA GLY A 341 3.32 -4.24 42.51
C GLY A 341 2.66 -5.14 41.46
N ILE A 342 3.38 -5.56 40.43
CA ILE A 342 2.95 -6.60 39.46
C ILE A 342 3.89 -7.81 39.63
N GLU A 343 3.34 -9.01 39.65
CA GLU A 343 4.12 -10.26 39.75
C GLU A 343 5.05 -10.42 38.52
N ALA A 344 6.21 -11.04 38.72
CA ALA A 344 7.11 -11.36 37.61
C ALA A 344 6.40 -12.24 36.55
N GLY A 345 6.57 -11.91 35.27
CA GLY A 345 5.88 -12.58 34.18
C GLY A 345 4.46 -12.09 33.91
N LYS A 346 4.02 -11.01 34.59
CA LYS A 346 2.73 -10.37 34.36
C LYS A 346 2.89 -8.89 34.03
N LYS A 347 1.85 -8.34 33.42
CA LYS A 347 1.67 -6.90 33.11
C LYS A 347 0.27 -6.42 33.48
N SER A 348 0.15 -5.15 33.75
CA SER A 348 -1.15 -4.47 33.92
C SER A 348 -1.51 -3.73 32.63
N LEU A 349 -2.70 -4.00 32.13
CA LEU A 349 -3.29 -3.31 30.98
C LEU A 349 -4.41 -2.41 31.46
N ALA A 350 -4.29 -1.12 31.20
CA ALA A 350 -5.33 -0.17 31.59
C ALA A 350 -6.19 0.23 30.40
N TYR A 351 -7.49 -0.02 30.50
CA TYR A 351 -8.46 0.28 29.46
C TYR A 351 -9.48 1.32 29.95
N LYS A 352 -9.84 2.21 29.05
CA LYS A 352 -11.00 3.10 29.18
C LYS A 352 -12.16 2.44 28.43
N LEU A 353 -13.28 2.28 29.12
CA LEU A 353 -14.52 1.73 28.62
C LEU A 353 -15.56 2.85 28.56
N ALA A 354 -16.06 3.17 27.35
CA ALA A 354 -17.11 4.17 27.18
C ALA A 354 -18.46 3.48 26.94
N TYR A 355 -19.42 3.77 27.80
CA TYR A 355 -20.80 3.27 27.74
C TYR A 355 -21.73 4.35 27.24
N ARG A 356 -22.61 4.01 26.28
CA ARG A 356 -23.53 4.97 25.67
C ARG A 356 -24.83 4.29 25.27
N SER A 357 -25.96 4.99 25.47
CA SER A 357 -27.26 4.60 24.93
C SER A 357 -27.64 5.49 23.75
N GLU A 358 -28.44 4.96 22.83
CA GLU A 358 -29.03 5.73 21.73
C GLU A 358 -30.29 6.49 22.15
N ASP A 359 -30.92 6.08 23.26
CA ASP A 359 -32.25 6.52 23.67
C ASP A 359 -32.22 7.55 24.80
N HIS A 360 -31.26 7.48 25.74
CA HIS A 360 -31.16 8.34 26.93
C HIS A 360 -29.73 8.44 27.46
N THR A 361 -29.52 9.37 28.38
CA THR A 361 -28.26 9.47 29.14
C THR A 361 -28.24 8.37 30.21
N LEU A 362 -27.22 7.49 30.16
CA LEU A 362 -27.06 6.38 31.10
C LEU A 362 -26.78 6.89 32.52
N SER A 363 -27.43 6.28 33.53
CA SER A 363 -27.08 6.49 34.93
C SER A 363 -25.88 5.64 35.34
N ALA A 364 -25.21 6.01 36.44
CA ALA A 364 -24.11 5.25 37.00
C ALA A 364 -24.52 3.82 37.38
N GLU A 365 -25.70 3.68 37.96
CA GLU A 365 -26.26 2.39 38.43
C GLU A 365 -26.55 1.43 37.24
N GLU A 366 -27.07 1.96 36.13
CA GLU A 366 -27.31 1.16 34.91
C GLU A 366 -26.01 0.64 34.33
N VAL A 367 -24.95 1.47 34.32
CA VAL A 367 -23.63 1.07 33.78
C VAL A 367 -22.94 0.09 34.72
N GLU A 368 -22.99 0.28 36.03
CA GLU A 368 -22.34 -0.57 37.03
C GLU A 368 -22.76 -2.05 36.90
N VAL A 369 -24.06 -2.31 36.78
CA VAL A 369 -24.60 -3.66 36.62
C VAL A 369 -24.08 -4.35 35.33
N VAL A 370 -23.95 -3.59 34.25
CA VAL A 370 -23.43 -4.10 32.97
C VAL A 370 -21.92 -4.31 33.03
N HIS A 371 -21.23 -3.38 33.66
CA HIS A 371 -19.79 -3.36 33.84
C HIS A 371 -19.30 -4.55 34.67
N GLU A 372 -19.92 -4.80 35.82
CA GLU A 372 -19.59 -5.95 36.66
C GLU A 372 -19.77 -7.28 35.94
N LYS A 373 -20.88 -7.48 35.23
CA LYS A 373 -21.13 -8.70 34.44
C LYS A 373 -20.12 -8.86 33.31
N LEU A 374 -19.69 -7.77 32.69
CA LEU A 374 -18.68 -7.80 31.62
C LEU A 374 -17.33 -8.26 32.19
N LEU A 375 -16.92 -7.69 33.33
CA LEU A 375 -15.67 -8.04 34.01
C LEU A 375 -15.65 -9.48 34.53
N GLU A 376 -16.72 -9.94 35.16
CA GLU A 376 -16.83 -11.33 35.60
C GLU A 376 -16.67 -12.34 34.46
N ARG A 377 -17.27 -12.02 33.31
CA ARG A 377 -17.16 -12.88 32.11
C ARG A 377 -15.77 -12.80 31.53
N LEU A 378 -15.16 -11.61 31.46
CA LEU A 378 -13.81 -11.45 30.98
C LEU A 378 -12.82 -12.25 31.83
N GLN A 379 -12.94 -12.15 33.16
CA GLN A 379 -12.09 -12.89 34.10
C GLN A 379 -12.20 -14.41 33.92
N LYS A 380 -13.42 -14.93 33.77
CA LYS A 380 -13.66 -16.37 33.55
C LYS A 380 -13.07 -16.88 32.27
N GLU A 381 -13.05 -16.06 31.23
CA GLU A 381 -12.66 -16.47 29.88
C GLU A 381 -11.18 -16.22 29.57
N THR A 382 -10.56 -15.26 30.22
CA THR A 382 -9.16 -14.83 29.95
C THR A 382 -8.22 -15.04 31.12
N GLY A 383 -8.73 -15.28 32.33
CA GLY A 383 -7.93 -15.29 33.55
C GLY A 383 -7.42 -13.91 34.00
N ALA A 384 -7.84 -12.83 33.31
CA ALA A 384 -7.46 -11.46 33.68
C ALA A 384 -8.02 -11.10 35.07
N VAL A 385 -7.19 -10.51 35.92
CA VAL A 385 -7.59 -10.11 37.27
C VAL A 385 -7.60 -8.59 37.38
N LEU A 386 -8.69 -8.04 37.92
CA LEU A 386 -8.74 -6.61 38.23
C LEU A 386 -7.63 -6.23 39.21
N ARG A 387 -6.90 -5.17 38.89
CA ARG A 387 -5.95 -4.56 39.80
C ARG A 387 -6.73 -3.68 40.78
N GLY A 388 -6.65 -4.05 42.06
CA GLY A 388 -7.26 -3.25 43.14
C GLY A 388 -6.53 -1.93 43.40
#